data_49664f1eb106a02b2f8275808f4f83cc
#
_entry.id   49664f1eb106a02b2f8275808f4f83cc
#
_cell.length_a   1.000
_cell.length_b   1.000
_cell.length_c   1.000
_cell.angle_alpha   90.00
_cell.angle_beta   90.00
_cell.angle_gamma   90.00
#
_symmetry.space_group_name_H-M   'P 1'
#
loop_
_entity.id
_entity.type
_entity.pdbx_description
1 polymer ?
#
loop_
_entity_poly.entity_id
_entity_poly.type
_entity_poly.pdbx_seq_one_letter_code
_entity_poly.pdbx_strand_id
1 'polypeptide(L)'
;MSKQKARTATEQRTADVQLRYLQITLPPPAHQTAKAPITLWVVHILEPSAPEDTRPLEWFLLTTCTINSIDDAQACLSWYCLRWRIEDWHRVLKTGCRIEDLAHHSAERLERAIAINLVIAWRIMLMTLLGRACPELPAEVLLSQIELTVLNAFAKQNRIKSPANLGDAVRLVARLGGYLGRNNDPPPGHQLMWHGYAVLQILCLGFSLRPPDTS
;
A
#
# COMPACT_ATOMS: atom_id res chain seq x y z
N MET A 1 -22.45 23.42 15.57
CA MET A 1 -21.11 23.49 14.95
C MET A 1 -20.14 22.62 15.75
N SER A 2 -19.93 21.39 15.32
CA SER A 2 -19.06 20.42 15.99
C SER A 2 -17.62 20.67 15.52
N LYS A 3 -16.74 21.10 16.45
CA LYS A 3 -15.30 21.21 16.21
C LYS A 3 -14.72 19.79 16.09
N GLN A 4 -14.39 19.35 14.87
CA GLN A 4 -13.54 18.19 14.68
C GLN A 4 -12.17 18.47 15.32
N LYS A 5 -11.86 17.73 16.39
CA LYS A 5 -10.53 17.70 16.98
C LYS A 5 -9.57 17.19 15.91
N ALA A 6 -8.57 17.98 15.56
CA ALA A 6 -7.45 17.54 14.75
C ALA A 6 -6.87 16.26 15.39
N ARG A 7 -6.77 15.17 14.63
CA ARG A 7 -6.06 13.96 15.03
C ARG A 7 -4.59 14.37 15.21
N THR A 8 -4.14 14.48 16.43
CA THR A 8 -2.72 14.57 16.76
C THR A 8 -2.00 13.40 16.09
N ALA A 9 -0.98 13.69 15.30
CA ALA A 9 -0.10 12.65 14.74
C ALA A 9 0.43 11.83 15.92
N THR A 10 0.07 10.55 15.98
CA THR A 10 0.59 9.63 16.97
C THR A 10 2.09 9.50 16.70
N GLU A 11 2.92 9.94 17.64
CA GLU A 11 4.38 9.79 17.52
C GLU A 11 4.71 8.30 17.34
N GLN A 12 5.52 8.03 16.35
CA GLN A 12 5.95 6.67 16.02
C GLN A 12 6.96 6.25 17.08
N ARG A 13 6.65 5.21 17.85
CA ARG A 13 7.55 4.65 18.86
C ARG A 13 7.94 3.21 18.53
N THR A 14 9.08 2.80 19.03
CA THR A 14 9.52 1.40 19.04
C THR A 14 9.17 0.79 20.39
N ALA A 15 8.69 -0.45 20.39
CA ALA A 15 8.35 -1.19 21.60
C ALA A 15 9.10 -2.54 21.61
N ASP A 16 9.73 -2.84 22.76
CA ASP A 16 10.30 -4.17 23.00
C ASP A 16 9.18 -5.10 23.48
N VAL A 17 8.98 -6.20 22.76
CA VAL A 17 7.88 -7.12 23.04
C VAL A 17 8.40 -8.52 23.33
N GLN A 18 7.69 -9.20 24.25
CA GLN A 18 7.86 -10.63 24.50
C GLN A 18 6.85 -11.40 23.63
N LEU A 19 7.33 -12.49 23.03
CA LEU A 19 6.51 -13.43 22.26
C LEU A 19 6.36 -14.73 23.06
N ARG A 20 5.11 -15.21 23.13
CA ARG A 20 4.76 -16.53 23.68
C ARG A 20 3.78 -17.19 22.73
N TYR A 21 3.76 -18.50 22.68
CA TYR A 21 2.80 -19.25 21.87
C TYR A 21 2.32 -20.51 22.57
N LEU A 22 1.07 -20.87 22.27
CA LEU A 22 0.42 -22.05 22.85
C LEU A 22 -0.61 -22.61 21.88
N GLN A 23 -0.70 -23.92 21.77
CA GLN A 23 -1.80 -24.57 21.07
C GLN A 23 -3.03 -24.64 21.99
N ILE A 24 -4.18 -24.26 21.47
CA ILE A 24 -5.45 -24.33 22.17
C ILE A 24 -6.52 -25.03 21.34
N THR A 25 -7.51 -25.58 22.02
CA THR A 25 -8.71 -26.14 21.38
C THR A 25 -9.92 -25.33 21.81
N LEU A 26 -10.57 -24.68 20.86
CA LEU A 26 -11.79 -23.90 21.09
C LEU A 26 -13.01 -24.81 20.89
N PRO A 27 -13.89 -24.95 21.90
CA PRO A 27 -15.16 -25.63 21.72
C PRO A 27 -16.07 -24.83 20.78
N PRO A 28 -17.01 -25.49 20.09
CA PRO A 28 -18.01 -24.79 19.30
C PRO A 28 -18.89 -23.89 20.17
N PRO A 29 -19.43 -22.79 19.62
CA PRO A 29 -20.37 -21.93 20.33
C PRO A 29 -21.61 -22.71 20.82
N ALA A 30 -22.21 -22.27 21.92
CA ALA A 30 -23.33 -22.94 22.55
C ALA A 30 -24.54 -23.21 21.62
N HIS A 31 -24.72 -22.38 20.58
CA HIS A 31 -25.79 -22.54 19.59
C HIS A 31 -25.39 -23.44 18.39
N GLN A 32 -24.17 -23.99 18.37
CA GLN A 32 -23.62 -24.83 17.30
C GLN A 32 -22.88 -26.06 17.85
N THR A 33 -23.41 -26.67 18.91
CA THR A 33 -22.78 -27.79 19.61
C THR A 33 -22.51 -29.03 18.75
N ALA A 34 -23.20 -29.17 17.62
CA ALA A 34 -22.97 -30.25 16.66
C ALA A 34 -21.66 -30.09 15.82
N LYS A 35 -21.00 -28.92 15.88
CA LYS A 35 -19.72 -28.70 15.17
C LYS A 35 -18.56 -29.25 15.98
N ALA A 36 -17.52 -29.69 15.27
CA ALA A 36 -16.29 -30.15 15.93
C ALA A 36 -15.52 -28.95 16.53
N PRO A 37 -14.79 -29.18 17.64
CA PRO A 37 -13.84 -28.19 18.19
C PRO A 37 -12.78 -27.84 17.16
N ILE A 38 -12.24 -26.62 17.25
CA ILE A 38 -11.18 -26.13 16.38
C ILE A 38 -9.88 -26.04 17.18
N THR A 39 -8.85 -26.77 16.74
CA THR A 39 -7.50 -26.63 17.32
C THR A 39 -6.74 -25.59 16.53
N LEU A 40 -6.13 -24.63 17.23
CA LEU A 40 -5.38 -23.54 16.65
C LEU A 40 -4.25 -23.09 17.60
N TRP A 41 -3.38 -22.23 17.08
CA TRP A 41 -2.30 -21.63 17.85
C TRP A 41 -2.63 -20.20 18.22
N VAL A 42 -2.25 -19.82 19.45
CA VAL A 42 -2.27 -18.44 19.93
C VAL A 42 -0.84 -17.96 19.99
N VAL A 43 -0.57 -16.81 19.38
CA VAL A 43 0.67 -16.06 19.56
C VAL A 43 0.33 -14.84 20.41
N HIS A 44 0.86 -14.78 21.63
CA HIS A 44 0.69 -13.68 22.56
C HIS A 44 1.89 -12.75 22.47
N ILE A 45 1.64 -11.49 22.18
CA ILE A 45 2.62 -10.41 22.08
C ILE A 45 2.33 -9.45 23.23
N LEU A 46 3.32 -9.25 24.09
CA LEU A 46 3.19 -8.40 25.28
C LEU A 46 4.38 -7.44 25.35
N GLU A 47 4.13 -6.17 25.59
CA GLU A 47 5.13 -5.18 25.98
C GLU A 47 5.25 -5.15 27.51
N PRO A 48 6.35 -5.68 28.09
CA PRO A 48 6.47 -5.82 29.54
C PRO A 48 6.74 -4.49 30.25
N SER A 49 7.30 -3.51 29.54
CA SER A 49 7.73 -2.20 30.10
C SER A 49 7.35 -1.09 29.14
N ALA A 50 6.11 -0.63 29.21
CA ALA A 50 5.67 0.54 28.47
C ALA A 50 6.12 1.84 29.17
N PRO A 51 6.37 2.94 28.42
CA PRO A 51 6.59 4.26 29.00
C PRO A 51 5.41 4.68 29.89
N GLU A 52 5.70 5.54 30.91
CA GLU A 52 4.67 6.17 31.72
C GLU A 52 3.65 6.89 30.82
N ASP A 53 2.38 6.85 31.17
CA ASP A 53 1.24 7.40 30.42
C ASP A 53 0.95 6.75 29.07
N THR A 54 1.58 5.60 28.77
CA THR A 54 1.33 4.86 27.53
C THR A 54 0.70 3.49 27.85
N ARG A 55 -0.40 3.15 27.18
CA ARG A 55 -0.99 1.82 27.32
C ARG A 55 -0.01 0.79 26.74
N PRO A 56 0.37 -0.25 27.50
CA PRO A 56 1.20 -1.35 27.00
C PRO A 56 0.57 -2.01 25.77
N LEU A 57 1.41 -2.43 24.84
CA LEU A 57 0.99 -3.21 23.68
C LEU A 57 0.74 -4.64 24.14
N GLU A 58 -0.48 -5.13 23.90
CA GLU A 58 -0.83 -6.53 24.14
C GLU A 58 -1.73 -7.02 23.01
N TRP A 59 -1.29 -8.06 22.30
CA TRP A 59 -2.03 -8.68 21.20
C TRP A 59 -2.10 -10.20 21.36
N PHE A 60 -3.23 -10.77 20.96
CA PHE A 60 -3.44 -12.20 20.82
C PHE A 60 -3.75 -12.50 19.35
N LEU A 61 -2.82 -13.15 18.65
CA LEU A 61 -3.01 -13.59 17.28
C LEU A 61 -3.42 -15.05 17.28
N LEU A 62 -4.49 -15.36 16.54
CA LEU A 62 -4.96 -16.71 16.33
C LEU A 62 -4.59 -17.17 14.94
N THR A 63 -4.03 -18.38 14.82
CA THR A 63 -3.63 -18.94 13.52
C THR A 63 -3.87 -20.45 13.46
N THR A 64 -4.21 -20.95 12.30
CA THR A 64 -4.25 -22.38 12.00
C THR A 64 -2.90 -22.91 11.52
N CYS A 65 -1.94 -22.01 11.25
CA CYS A 65 -0.57 -22.41 10.93
C CYS A 65 0.10 -23.02 12.16
N THR A 66 0.79 -24.12 11.98
CA THR A 66 1.54 -24.79 13.06
C THR A 66 2.69 -23.91 13.52
N ILE A 67 2.85 -23.75 14.82
CA ILE A 67 3.92 -23.00 15.46
C ILE A 67 4.80 -24.00 16.23
N ASN A 68 5.97 -24.29 15.71
CA ASN A 68 6.93 -25.22 16.34
C ASN A 68 8.09 -24.50 17.01
N SER A 69 8.30 -23.22 16.68
CA SER A 69 9.44 -22.44 17.13
C SER A 69 9.06 -20.97 17.38
N ILE A 70 9.97 -20.25 18.04
CA ILE A 70 9.82 -18.79 18.19
C ILE A 70 9.88 -18.06 16.84
N ASP A 71 10.60 -18.58 15.87
CA ASP A 71 10.72 -18.02 14.53
C ASP A 71 9.37 -18.10 13.79
N ASP A 72 8.61 -19.20 13.96
CA ASP A 72 7.26 -19.33 13.42
C ASP A 72 6.32 -18.29 14.05
N ALA A 73 6.42 -18.06 15.36
CA ALA A 73 5.65 -17.05 16.07
C ALA A 73 6.01 -15.63 15.59
N GLN A 74 7.29 -15.34 15.33
CA GLN A 74 7.75 -14.08 14.74
C GLN A 74 7.22 -13.90 13.32
N ALA A 75 7.19 -14.95 12.52
CA ALA A 75 6.61 -14.91 11.18
C ALA A 75 5.12 -14.55 11.24
N CYS A 76 4.35 -15.14 12.16
CA CYS A 76 2.95 -14.79 12.38
C CYS A 76 2.76 -13.31 12.76
N LEU A 77 3.60 -12.78 13.66
CA LEU A 77 3.59 -11.36 14.01
C LEU A 77 3.90 -10.49 12.80
N SER A 78 4.91 -10.86 12.01
CA SER A 78 5.32 -10.14 10.80
C SER A 78 4.17 -10.10 9.78
N TRP A 79 3.48 -11.20 9.54
CA TRP A 79 2.30 -11.26 8.67
C TRP A 79 1.17 -10.36 9.17
N TYR A 80 0.91 -10.37 10.48
CA TYR A 80 -0.10 -9.50 11.07
C TYR A 80 0.26 -8.01 10.89
N CYS A 81 1.52 -7.64 11.06
CA CYS A 81 1.98 -6.27 10.80
C CYS A 81 1.80 -5.87 9.33
N LEU A 82 1.97 -6.81 8.39
CA LEU A 82 1.72 -6.56 6.96
C LEU A 82 0.24 -6.32 6.65
N ARG A 83 -0.69 -6.74 7.51
CA ARG A 83 -2.13 -6.51 7.34
C ARG A 83 -2.48 -5.04 7.10
N TRP A 84 -1.75 -4.12 7.71
CA TRP A 84 -1.96 -2.69 7.53
C TRP A 84 -1.74 -2.19 6.10
N ARG A 85 -1.06 -2.97 5.26
CA ARG A 85 -0.87 -2.66 3.84
C ARG A 85 -2.18 -2.57 3.07
N ILE A 86 -3.21 -3.33 3.48
CA ILE A 86 -4.55 -3.27 2.88
C ILE A 86 -5.21 -1.91 3.11
N GLU A 87 -4.91 -1.24 4.23
CA GLU A 87 -5.46 0.11 4.51
C GLU A 87 -4.84 1.17 3.60
N ASP A 88 -3.55 1.04 3.28
CA ASP A 88 -2.91 1.92 2.29
C ASP A 88 -3.53 1.72 0.91
N TRP A 89 -3.80 0.48 0.52
CA TRP A 89 -4.49 0.18 -0.74
C TRP A 89 -5.93 0.73 -0.77
N HIS A 90 -6.70 0.54 0.30
CA HIS A 90 -8.04 1.13 0.42
C HIS A 90 -7.98 2.66 0.38
N ARG A 91 -6.96 3.27 0.96
CA ARG A 91 -6.77 4.72 0.89
C ARG A 91 -6.57 5.19 -0.54
N VAL A 92 -5.71 4.51 -1.32
CA VAL A 92 -5.54 4.82 -2.76
C VAL A 92 -6.86 4.66 -3.50
N LEU A 93 -7.59 3.58 -3.22
CA LEU A 93 -8.87 3.28 -3.87
C LEU A 93 -9.92 4.35 -3.58
N LYS A 94 -10.04 4.81 -2.33
CA LYS A 94 -11.02 5.82 -1.91
C LYS A 94 -10.62 7.24 -2.33
N THR A 95 -9.39 7.65 -2.05
CA THR A 95 -8.95 9.04 -2.27
C THR A 95 -8.41 9.29 -3.68
N GLY A 96 -7.75 8.29 -4.26
CA GLY A 96 -7.22 8.35 -5.62
C GLY A 96 -8.29 8.02 -6.66
N CYS A 97 -8.74 6.77 -6.66
CA CYS A 97 -9.71 6.29 -7.65
C CYS A 97 -11.14 6.78 -7.39
N ARG A 98 -11.41 7.41 -6.24
CA ARG A 98 -12.73 7.95 -5.85
C ARG A 98 -13.85 6.93 -6.03
N ILE A 99 -13.59 5.69 -5.58
CA ILE A 99 -14.49 4.56 -5.83
C ILE A 99 -15.89 4.77 -5.24
N GLU A 100 -16.00 5.57 -4.18
CA GLU A 100 -17.27 5.89 -3.51
C GLU A 100 -18.14 6.87 -4.33
N ASP A 101 -17.53 7.59 -5.30
CA ASP A 101 -18.22 8.53 -6.18
C ASP A 101 -18.68 7.87 -7.50
N LEU A 102 -18.37 6.58 -7.71
CA LEU A 102 -18.77 5.88 -8.92
C LEU A 102 -20.28 5.69 -8.95
N ALA A 103 -20.94 6.32 -9.94
CA ALA A 103 -22.35 6.16 -10.19
C ALA A 103 -22.57 5.48 -11.55
N HIS A 104 -23.10 4.27 -11.53
CA HIS A 104 -23.43 3.49 -12.72
C HIS A 104 -24.87 3.03 -12.69
N HIS A 105 -25.50 2.94 -13.88
CA HIS A 105 -26.92 2.57 -14.01
C HIS A 105 -27.19 1.07 -13.76
N SER A 106 -26.17 0.21 -13.70
CA SER A 106 -26.31 -1.20 -13.41
C SER A 106 -25.20 -1.72 -12.52
N ALA A 107 -25.51 -2.73 -11.70
CA ALA A 107 -24.56 -3.40 -10.82
C ALA A 107 -23.38 -3.99 -11.61
N GLU A 108 -23.65 -4.61 -12.77
CA GLU A 108 -22.60 -5.21 -13.61
C GLU A 108 -21.58 -4.16 -14.10
N ARG A 109 -22.01 -2.96 -14.49
CA ARG A 109 -21.10 -1.88 -14.88
C ARG A 109 -20.30 -1.35 -13.70
N LEU A 110 -20.95 -1.25 -12.53
CA LEU A 110 -20.29 -0.84 -11.30
C LEU A 110 -19.21 -1.86 -10.89
N GLU A 111 -19.50 -3.15 -10.93
CA GLU A 111 -18.54 -4.22 -10.62
C GLU A 111 -17.32 -4.17 -11.55
N ARG A 112 -17.52 -3.98 -12.85
CA ARG A 112 -16.40 -3.83 -13.81
C ARG A 112 -15.56 -2.58 -13.52
N ALA A 113 -16.19 -1.46 -13.23
CA ALA A 113 -15.50 -0.22 -12.88
C ALA A 113 -14.69 -0.39 -11.58
N ILE A 114 -15.28 -1.04 -10.57
CA ILE A 114 -14.59 -1.40 -9.32
C ILE A 114 -13.38 -2.28 -9.62
N ALA A 115 -13.54 -3.35 -10.39
CA ALA A 115 -12.45 -4.27 -10.71
C ALA A 115 -11.25 -3.56 -11.37
N ILE A 116 -11.50 -2.64 -12.30
CA ILE A 116 -10.46 -1.84 -12.95
C ILE A 116 -9.76 -0.95 -11.91
N ASN A 117 -10.54 -0.26 -11.07
CA ASN A 117 -9.97 0.63 -10.04
C ASN A 117 -9.17 -0.13 -8.97
N LEU A 118 -9.54 -1.37 -8.65
CA LEU A 118 -8.76 -2.23 -7.75
C LEU A 118 -7.35 -2.50 -8.29
N VAL A 119 -7.23 -2.79 -9.60
CA VAL A 119 -5.93 -3.00 -10.26
C VAL A 119 -5.11 -1.71 -10.29
N ILE A 120 -5.74 -0.57 -10.61
CA ILE A 120 -5.08 0.73 -10.63
C ILE A 120 -4.55 1.08 -9.24
N ALA A 121 -5.38 0.94 -8.21
CA ALA A 121 -4.99 1.22 -6.83
C ALA A 121 -3.83 0.33 -6.37
N TRP A 122 -3.86 -0.97 -6.73
CA TRP A 122 -2.77 -1.90 -6.45
C TRP A 122 -1.47 -1.46 -7.13
N ARG A 123 -1.52 -1.08 -8.41
CA ARG A 123 -0.33 -0.62 -9.15
C ARG A 123 0.29 0.63 -8.53
N ILE A 124 -0.54 1.60 -8.14
CA ILE A 124 -0.08 2.84 -7.49
C ILE A 124 0.56 2.53 -6.12
N MET A 125 -0.07 1.67 -5.33
CA MET A 125 0.48 1.23 -4.05
C MET A 125 1.84 0.54 -4.27
N LEU A 126 1.92 -0.38 -5.22
CA LEU A 126 3.14 -1.12 -5.53
C LEU A 126 4.28 -0.19 -5.97
N MET A 127 4.01 0.76 -6.88
CA MET A 127 4.98 1.78 -7.27
C MET A 127 5.48 2.59 -6.07
N THR A 128 4.57 3.01 -5.19
CA THR A 128 4.92 3.80 -4.00
C THR A 128 5.79 2.99 -3.04
N LEU A 129 5.48 1.71 -2.84
CA LEU A 129 6.21 0.83 -1.92
C LEU A 129 7.58 0.46 -2.48
N LEU A 130 7.65 -0.04 -3.71
CA LEU A 130 8.92 -0.46 -4.33
C LEU A 130 9.84 0.73 -4.60
N GLY A 131 9.30 1.88 -5.00
CA GLY A 131 10.09 3.09 -5.17
C GLY A 131 10.75 3.59 -3.87
N ARG A 132 10.26 3.15 -2.70
CA ARG A 132 10.87 3.44 -1.38
C ARG A 132 11.77 2.33 -0.88
N ALA A 133 11.31 1.07 -1.02
CA ALA A 133 11.99 -0.10 -0.44
C ALA A 133 13.15 -0.60 -1.30
N CYS A 134 13.03 -0.50 -2.63
CA CYS A 134 13.99 -1.01 -3.60
C CYS A 134 14.18 -0.01 -4.76
N PRO A 135 14.60 1.25 -4.47
CA PRO A 135 14.71 2.30 -5.48
C PRO A 135 15.73 1.99 -6.58
N GLU A 136 16.69 1.12 -6.31
CA GLU A 136 17.78 0.71 -7.20
C GLU A 136 17.34 -0.25 -8.32
N LEU A 137 16.16 -0.85 -8.20
CA LEU A 137 15.66 -1.77 -9.22
C LEU A 137 15.55 -1.09 -10.60
N PRO A 138 15.66 -1.86 -11.70
CA PRO A 138 15.35 -1.36 -13.04
C PRO A 138 13.90 -0.86 -13.11
N ALA A 139 13.68 0.28 -13.77
CA ALA A 139 12.34 0.87 -13.86
C ALA A 139 11.34 -0.01 -14.66
N GLU A 140 11.87 -0.86 -15.55
CA GLU A 140 11.13 -1.82 -16.37
C GLU A 140 10.38 -2.88 -15.56
N VAL A 141 10.74 -3.08 -14.28
CA VAL A 141 10.03 -3.99 -13.37
C VAL A 141 8.57 -3.57 -13.18
N LEU A 142 8.29 -2.26 -13.22
CA LEU A 142 6.94 -1.71 -13.03
C LEU A 142 6.41 -0.89 -14.20
N LEU A 143 7.28 -0.33 -15.01
CA LEU A 143 6.91 0.60 -16.06
C LEU A 143 7.17 -0.03 -17.43
N SER A 144 6.20 0.12 -18.32
CA SER A 144 6.31 -0.33 -19.71
C SER A 144 7.27 0.56 -20.50
N GLN A 145 7.74 0.07 -21.65
CA GLN A 145 8.65 0.82 -22.54
C GLN A 145 8.06 2.17 -22.98
N ILE A 146 6.75 2.21 -23.24
CA ILE A 146 6.08 3.47 -23.63
C ILE A 146 6.04 4.46 -22.47
N GLU A 147 5.76 4.00 -21.25
CA GLU A 147 5.76 4.84 -20.05
C GLU A 147 7.16 5.43 -19.81
N LEU A 148 8.21 4.62 -19.96
CA LEU A 148 9.60 5.08 -19.84
C LEU A 148 9.98 6.06 -20.93
N THR A 149 9.56 5.84 -22.17
CA THR A 149 9.79 6.77 -23.29
C THR A 149 9.16 8.12 -23.00
N VAL A 150 7.91 8.14 -22.54
CA VAL A 150 7.19 9.38 -22.18
C VAL A 150 7.85 10.07 -20.98
N LEU A 151 8.26 9.33 -19.95
CA LEU A 151 8.97 9.89 -18.79
C LEU A 151 10.32 10.49 -19.19
N ASN A 152 11.06 9.85 -20.09
CA ASN A 152 12.33 10.38 -20.62
C ASN A 152 12.09 11.67 -21.41
N ALA A 153 11.06 11.72 -22.25
CA ALA A 153 10.69 12.92 -22.98
C ALA A 153 10.31 14.07 -22.03
N PHE A 154 9.50 13.78 -21.01
CA PHE A 154 9.14 14.74 -19.98
C PHE A 154 10.38 15.25 -19.22
N ALA A 155 11.29 14.36 -18.82
CA ALA A 155 12.53 14.73 -18.15
C ALA A 155 13.38 15.68 -19.00
N LYS A 156 13.57 15.34 -20.28
CA LYS A 156 14.33 16.15 -21.24
C LYS A 156 13.72 17.55 -21.41
N GLN A 157 12.40 17.63 -21.58
CA GLN A 157 11.69 18.90 -21.76
C GLN A 157 11.82 19.82 -20.54
N ASN A 158 11.83 19.24 -19.33
CA ASN A 158 11.91 19.98 -18.08
C ASN A 158 13.36 20.13 -17.55
N ARG A 159 14.37 19.75 -18.33
CA ARG A 159 15.80 19.77 -17.94
C ARG A 159 16.08 18.98 -16.67
N ILE A 160 15.38 17.87 -16.49
CA ILE A 160 15.56 16.92 -15.41
C ILE A 160 16.38 15.74 -15.95
N LYS A 161 17.23 15.15 -15.11
CA LYS A 161 17.97 13.95 -15.47
C LYS A 161 16.99 12.80 -15.79
N SER A 162 17.25 12.06 -16.86
CA SER A 162 16.52 10.82 -17.17
C SER A 162 16.62 9.82 -16.01
N PRO A 163 15.56 9.07 -15.74
CA PRO A 163 15.55 8.10 -14.64
C PRO A 163 16.56 6.98 -14.92
N ALA A 164 17.42 6.71 -13.95
CA ALA A 164 18.40 5.64 -14.03
C ALA A 164 17.91 4.32 -13.41
N ASN A 165 16.90 4.42 -12.54
CA ASN A 165 16.36 3.32 -11.77
C ASN A 165 14.88 3.56 -11.43
N LEU A 166 14.26 2.61 -10.73
CA LEU A 166 12.86 2.67 -10.34
C LEU A 166 12.55 3.89 -9.45
N GLY A 167 13.43 4.19 -8.49
CA GLY A 167 13.24 5.33 -7.59
C GLY A 167 13.17 6.66 -8.32
N ASP A 168 14.04 6.86 -9.31
CA ASP A 168 14.03 8.06 -10.16
C ASP A 168 12.75 8.13 -11.01
N ALA A 169 12.36 7.01 -11.61
CA ALA A 169 11.15 6.92 -12.43
C ALA A 169 9.88 7.21 -11.61
N VAL A 170 9.78 6.65 -10.41
CA VAL A 170 8.66 6.92 -9.47
C VAL A 170 8.61 8.40 -9.07
N ARG A 171 9.77 9.04 -8.85
CA ARG A 171 9.82 10.48 -8.58
C ARG A 171 9.35 11.31 -9.78
N LEU A 172 9.68 10.91 -11.02
CA LEU A 172 9.17 11.58 -12.22
C LEU A 172 7.66 11.40 -12.37
N VAL A 173 7.12 10.21 -12.10
CA VAL A 173 5.67 10.00 -12.06
C VAL A 173 5.04 10.93 -11.01
N ALA A 174 5.61 11.03 -9.82
CA ALA A 174 5.11 11.94 -8.78
C ALA A 174 5.17 13.42 -9.23
N ARG A 175 6.20 13.82 -9.96
CA ARG A 175 6.31 15.20 -10.50
C ARG A 175 5.21 15.51 -11.50
N LEU A 176 4.80 14.57 -12.35
CA LEU A 176 3.61 14.72 -13.19
C LEU A 176 2.35 14.98 -12.34
N GLY A 177 2.30 14.46 -11.10
CA GLY A 177 1.23 14.69 -10.14
C GLY A 177 1.38 15.95 -9.27
N GLY A 178 2.39 16.79 -9.54
CA GLY A 178 2.63 18.03 -8.80
C GLY A 178 3.64 17.91 -7.63
N TYR A 179 4.36 16.80 -7.52
CA TYR A 179 5.43 16.66 -6.53
C TYR A 179 6.61 17.57 -6.87
N LEU A 180 7.04 18.42 -5.95
CA LEU A 180 8.13 19.38 -6.17
C LEU A 180 9.50 18.73 -6.01
N GLY A 181 9.66 17.78 -5.09
CA GLY A 181 10.90 17.04 -4.83
C GLY A 181 12.01 17.93 -4.31
N ARG A 182 11.71 18.84 -3.38
CA ARG A 182 12.71 19.66 -2.67
C ARG A 182 13.51 18.79 -1.70
N ASN A 183 14.70 19.26 -1.29
CA ASN A 183 15.61 18.48 -0.44
C ASN A 183 14.97 17.95 0.87
N ASN A 184 13.99 18.66 1.43
CA ASN A 184 13.31 18.27 2.67
C ASN A 184 11.89 17.77 2.46
N ASP A 185 11.45 17.56 1.21
CA ASP A 185 10.13 17.02 0.96
C ASP A 185 10.09 15.54 1.36
N PRO A 186 9.04 15.10 2.07
CA PRO A 186 8.84 13.68 2.33
C PRO A 186 8.66 12.92 1.00
N PRO A 187 8.88 11.61 0.99
CA PRO A 187 8.60 10.80 -0.22
C PRO A 187 7.16 10.99 -0.70
N PRO A 188 6.92 10.98 -2.03
CA PRO A 188 5.59 11.24 -2.59
C PRO A 188 4.55 10.28 -2.03
N GLY A 189 3.42 10.83 -1.59
CA GLY A 189 2.29 10.07 -1.08
C GLY A 189 1.43 9.47 -2.21
N HIS A 190 0.52 8.57 -1.85
CA HIS A 190 -0.34 7.85 -2.79
C HIS A 190 -1.19 8.78 -3.69
N GLN A 191 -1.65 9.91 -3.16
CA GLN A 191 -2.46 10.87 -3.92
C GLN A 191 -1.66 11.50 -5.07
N LEU A 192 -0.43 11.97 -4.79
CA LEU A 192 0.46 12.52 -5.82
C LEU A 192 0.82 11.46 -6.86
N MET A 193 1.07 10.23 -6.41
CA MET A 193 1.35 9.10 -7.30
C MET A 193 0.16 8.78 -8.20
N TRP A 194 -1.07 8.81 -7.67
CA TRP A 194 -2.28 8.58 -8.46
C TRP A 194 -2.44 9.66 -9.55
N HIS A 195 -2.35 10.96 -9.17
CA HIS A 195 -2.43 12.05 -10.14
C HIS A 195 -1.34 11.94 -11.21
N GLY A 196 -0.10 11.69 -10.79
CA GLY A 196 1.02 11.55 -11.72
C GLY A 196 0.86 10.37 -12.67
N TYR A 197 0.39 9.24 -12.17
CA TYR A 197 0.13 8.06 -12.99
C TYR A 197 -1.01 8.29 -13.99
N ALA A 198 -2.08 8.96 -13.59
CA ALA A 198 -3.18 9.33 -14.47
C ALA A 198 -2.69 10.22 -15.61
N VAL A 199 -1.89 11.25 -15.30
CA VAL A 199 -1.27 12.12 -16.32
C VAL A 199 -0.34 11.32 -17.24
N LEU A 200 0.49 10.43 -16.70
CA LEU A 200 1.37 9.56 -17.47
C LEU A 200 0.57 8.73 -18.49
N GLN A 201 -0.55 8.12 -18.07
CA GLN A 201 -1.38 7.31 -18.98
C GLN A 201 -1.99 8.16 -20.12
N ILE A 202 -2.43 9.38 -19.83
CA ILE A 202 -2.93 10.31 -20.86
C ILE A 202 -1.82 10.66 -21.85
N LEU A 203 -0.61 10.94 -21.36
CA LEU A 203 0.54 11.25 -22.23
C LEU A 203 0.93 10.03 -23.07
N CYS A 204 0.92 8.81 -22.51
CA CYS A 204 1.18 7.58 -23.26
C CYS A 204 0.14 7.36 -24.35
N LEU A 205 -1.13 7.60 -24.06
CA LEU A 205 -2.19 7.53 -25.07
C LEU A 205 -1.94 8.54 -26.21
N GLY A 206 -1.65 9.79 -25.87
CA GLY A 206 -1.34 10.83 -26.86
C GLY A 206 -0.11 10.48 -27.70
N PHE A 207 0.93 9.89 -27.08
CA PHE A 207 2.12 9.43 -27.77
C PHE A 207 1.82 8.29 -28.76
N SER A 208 0.94 7.35 -28.39
CA SER A 208 0.53 6.22 -29.23
C SER A 208 -0.35 6.64 -30.41
N LEU A 209 -1.05 7.77 -30.29
CA LEU A 209 -1.92 8.30 -31.35
C LEU A 209 -1.16 9.22 -32.34
N ARG A 210 0.12 9.51 -32.09
CA ARG A 210 0.93 10.29 -33.02
C ARG A 210 1.07 9.52 -34.36
N PRO A 211 0.72 10.12 -35.49
CA PRO A 211 0.94 9.47 -36.80
C PRO A 211 2.42 9.16 -36.96
N PRO A 212 2.79 8.07 -37.67
CA PRO A 212 4.20 7.81 -37.99
C PRO A 212 4.80 9.00 -38.70
N ASP A 213 6.01 9.41 -38.27
CA ASP A 213 6.74 10.51 -38.95
C ASP A 213 6.87 10.14 -40.43
N THR A 214 6.14 10.84 -41.29
CA THR A 214 6.32 10.78 -42.75
C THR A 214 7.63 11.53 -43.06
N SER A 215 8.72 10.78 -43.08
CA SER A 215 10.03 11.21 -43.56
C SER A 215 10.05 11.27 -45.08
#